data_789d215a978fcc99e5bea3922707d8c9
#
_entry.id   789d215a978fcc99e5bea3922707d8c9
#
_cell.length_a   1.000
_cell.length_b   1.000
_cell.length_c   1.000
_cell.angle_alpha   90.00
_cell.angle_beta   90.00
_cell.angle_gamma   90.00
#
_symmetry.space_group_name_H-M   'P 1'
#
loop_
_entity.id
_entity.type
_entity.pdbx_description
1 polymer ?
#
loop_
_entity_poly.entity_id
_entity_poly.type
_entity_poly.pdbx_seq_one_letter_code
_entity_poly.pdbx_strand_id
1 'polypeptide(L)'
;MSNSSAPSYDLVLAGGTVIDPASATNARLDVAVTGDRIAAIGEGLAANAARTIDVTGSTVLPGLVEGHTHIFQYVSAVGAPAEEAHLRRGVVAAADAGTAGASTFAAFRKLVVEPNPLRIVNFLNVSVLGLIDFRFGELLNPDTLVPEDALATAEAHPDIVRGFKIRLSEDVVGENWESLLKKSVSLAEQARLPLMLHIGETSEPLPVVLDYLRPGDIVAHCYTGKPHGILDGDRVQPAVAAARERGVLFDSAHGKSNLSFEVARRAIADGFLPDILSSDTSARNWRGPVFDLLTSISKLVALGAPLEECIRRATVAPAQLLGLDSEGYGRLEVGGRADVTVVTETEEVTLPDAAGNTIVAPRLEPTVVLHGGAEVDIVPWRGL
;
A
#
# COMPACT_ATOMS: atom_id res chain seq x y z
N MET A 1 -12.74 -43.79 29.02
CA MET A 1 -11.94 -42.60 29.41
C MET A 1 -11.37 -42.07 28.12
N SER A 2 -11.98 -41.03 27.56
CA SER A 2 -11.48 -40.38 26.35
C SER A 2 -10.20 -39.63 26.73
N ASN A 3 -9.06 -40.07 26.20
CA ASN A 3 -7.83 -39.32 26.21
C ASN A 3 -8.10 -38.07 25.38
N SER A 4 -8.55 -36.96 26.00
CA SER A 4 -8.52 -35.66 25.31
C SER A 4 -7.06 -35.25 25.29
N SER A 5 -6.36 -35.52 24.17
CA SER A 5 -5.08 -34.86 23.91
C SER A 5 -5.30 -33.37 24.00
N ALA A 6 -4.32 -32.65 24.54
CA ALA A 6 -4.34 -31.17 24.51
C ALA A 6 -4.53 -30.69 23.05
N PRO A 7 -5.26 -29.61 22.81
CA PRO A 7 -5.44 -29.09 21.47
C PRO A 7 -4.08 -28.78 20.84
N SER A 8 -3.94 -29.09 19.55
CA SER A 8 -2.68 -28.88 18.82
C SER A 8 -2.52 -27.44 18.32
N TYR A 9 -3.64 -26.68 18.28
CA TYR A 9 -3.68 -25.32 17.78
C TYR A 9 -4.46 -24.42 18.73
N ASP A 10 -4.00 -23.19 18.90
CA ASP A 10 -4.68 -22.20 19.73
C ASP A 10 -5.96 -21.70 19.04
N LEU A 11 -5.87 -21.46 17.74
CA LEU A 11 -6.95 -20.96 16.90
C LEU A 11 -6.94 -21.63 15.53
N VAL A 12 -8.12 -21.93 14.98
CA VAL A 12 -8.29 -22.31 13.59
C VAL A 12 -9.34 -21.43 12.92
N LEU A 13 -8.99 -20.84 11.79
CA LEU A 13 -9.91 -20.23 10.85
C LEU A 13 -10.39 -21.33 9.90
N ALA A 14 -11.66 -21.74 10.02
CA ALA A 14 -12.16 -22.96 9.38
C ALA A 14 -13.09 -22.66 8.20
N GLY A 15 -12.88 -23.37 7.08
CA GLY A 15 -13.83 -23.47 5.98
C GLY A 15 -13.82 -22.30 4.98
N GLY A 16 -12.90 -21.36 5.09
CA GLY A 16 -12.76 -20.24 4.16
C GLY A 16 -12.05 -20.62 2.86
N THR A 17 -12.14 -19.76 1.85
CA THR A 17 -11.32 -19.84 0.64
C THR A 17 -10.00 -19.10 0.87
N VAL A 18 -8.91 -19.84 0.97
CA VAL A 18 -7.56 -19.25 1.09
C VAL A 18 -7.10 -18.77 -0.30
N ILE A 19 -6.80 -17.49 -0.41
CA ILE A 19 -6.12 -16.91 -1.59
C ILE A 19 -4.78 -16.38 -1.13
N ASP A 20 -3.71 -17.09 -1.47
CA ASP A 20 -2.33 -16.68 -1.24
C ASP A 20 -1.54 -16.68 -2.56
N PRO A 21 -1.32 -15.52 -3.16
CA PRO A 21 -0.57 -15.44 -4.42
C PRO A 21 0.90 -15.82 -4.31
N ALA A 22 1.49 -15.81 -3.10
CA ALA A 22 2.88 -16.21 -2.90
C ALA A 22 3.09 -17.72 -3.12
N SER A 23 2.09 -18.54 -2.73
CA SER A 23 2.09 -20.00 -2.91
C SER A 23 1.22 -20.45 -4.09
N ALA A 24 0.63 -19.53 -4.84
CA ALA A 24 -0.39 -19.79 -5.88
C ALA A 24 -1.59 -20.61 -5.33
N THR A 25 -1.95 -20.43 -4.06
CA THR A 25 -3.08 -21.10 -3.44
C THR A 25 -4.37 -20.33 -3.71
N ASN A 26 -5.38 -21.03 -4.23
CA ASN A 26 -6.78 -20.60 -4.26
C ASN A 26 -7.64 -21.84 -4.01
N ALA A 27 -7.91 -22.14 -2.73
CA ALA A 27 -8.61 -23.36 -2.34
C ALA A 27 -9.33 -23.19 -0.99
N ARG A 28 -10.36 -24.00 -0.76
CA ARG A 28 -11.03 -24.07 0.53
C ARG A 28 -10.17 -24.85 1.51
N LEU A 29 -9.59 -24.17 2.49
CA LEU A 29 -8.65 -24.70 3.48
C LEU A 29 -8.89 -24.03 4.84
N ASP A 30 -8.48 -24.74 5.90
CA ASP A 30 -8.38 -24.17 7.24
C ASP A 30 -6.97 -23.58 7.45
N VAL A 31 -6.88 -22.53 8.25
CA VAL A 31 -5.59 -21.93 8.68
C VAL A 31 -5.52 -22.06 10.20
N ALA A 32 -4.55 -22.83 10.68
CA ALA A 32 -4.31 -23.07 12.11
C ALA A 32 -3.17 -22.16 12.62
N VAL A 33 -3.36 -21.60 13.80
CA VAL A 33 -2.43 -20.69 14.46
C VAL A 33 -2.05 -21.24 15.84
N THR A 34 -0.75 -21.13 16.20
CA THR A 34 -0.23 -21.40 17.53
C THR A 34 0.74 -20.27 17.89
N GLY A 35 0.45 -19.55 18.96
CA GLY A 35 1.18 -18.34 19.33
C GLY A 35 1.12 -17.29 18.22
N ASP A 36 2.27 -16.82 17.78
CA ASP A 36 2.42 -15.82 16.71
C ASP A 36 2.65 -16.42 15.30
N ARG A 37 2.47 -17.76 15.15
CA ARG A 37 2.83 -18.49 13.93
C ARG A 37 1.66 -19.24 13.33
N ILE A 38 1.66 -19.34 11.99
CA ILE A 38 0.82 -20.28 11.25
C ILE A 38 1.38 -21.69 11.51
N ALA A 39 0.59 -22.52 12.19
CA ALA A 39 1.00 -23.88 12.56
C ALA A 39 0.72 -24.90 11.44
N ALA A 40 -0.38 -24.72 10.70
CA ALA A 40 -0.77 -25.58 9.57
C ALA A 40 -1.73 -24.84 8.63
N ILE A 41 -1.74 -25.26 7.37
CA ILE A 41 -2.74 -24.90 6.36
C ILE A 41 -3.19 -26.21 5.71
N GLY A 42 -4.49 -26.51 5.72
CA GLY A 42 -5.02 -27.79 5.20
C GLY A 42 -6.48 -27.98 5.55
N GLU A 43 -7.01 -29.18 5.29
CA GLU A 43 -8.40 -29.51 5.55
C GLU A 43 -8.58 -30.14 6.95
N GLY A 44 -9.71 -29.86 7.61
CA GLY A 44 -10.14 -30.55 8.83
C GLY A 44 -9.33 -30.25 10.09
N LEU A 45 -8.62 -29.13 10.14
CA LEU A 45 -7.77 -28.75 11.27
C LEU A 45 -8.58 -28.35 12.51
N ALA A 46 -9.83 -27.92 12.34
CA ALA A 46 -10.72 -27.49 13.42
C ALA A 46 -10.91 -28.52 14.54
N ALA A 47 -10.82 -29.83 14.20
CA ALA A 47 -11.00 -30.92 15.18
C ALA A 47 -9.95 -30.90 16.31
N ASN A 48 -8.78 -30.26 16.10
CA ASN A 48 -7.67 -30.20 17.03
C ASN A 48 -7.42 -28.79 17.59
N ALA A 49 -8.37 -27.87 17.44
CA ALA A 49 -8.26 -26.49 17.86
C ALA A 49 -8.79 -26.27 19.29
N ALA A 50 -8.13 -25.43 20.07
CA ALA A 50 -8.69 -24.91 21.32
C ALA A 50 -9.89 -23.97 21.05
N ARG A 51 -9.80 -23.19 19.97
CA ARG A 51 -10.85 -22.29 19.48
C ARG A 51 -10.93 -22.37 17.96
N THR A 52 -12.14 -22.28 17.43
CA THR A 52 -12.41 -22.24 15.98
C THR A 52 -13.25 -21.00 15.67
N ILE A 53 -12.88 -20.28 14.63
CA ILE A 53 -13.71 -19.25 13.99
C ILE A 53 -14.16 -19.83 12.65
N ASP A 54 -15.48 -19.98 12.47
CA ASP A 54 -16.06 -20.37 11.18
C ASP A 54 -16.01 -19.18 10.22
N VAL A 55 -15.23 -19.32 9.16
CA VAL A 55 -15.05 -18.34 8.08
C VAL A 55 -15.58 -18.86 6.74
N THR A 56 -16.53 -19.81 6.79
CA THR A 56 -17.20 -20.36 5.61
C THR A 56 -17.86 -19.23 4.80
N GLY A 57 -17.60 -19.20 3.49
CA GLY A 57 -18.09 -18.14 2.60
C GLY A 57 -17.23 -16.87 2.59
N SER A 58 -16.20 -16.81 3.42
CA SER A 58 -15.22 -15.73 3.44
C SER A 58 -13.95 -16.10 2.67
N THR A 59 -13.18 -15.08 2.29
CA THR A 59 -11.84 -15.25 1.72
C THR A 59 -10.79 -14.97 2.80
N VAL A 60 -9.84 -15.89 2.94
CA VAL A 60 -8.70 -15.81 3.87
C VAL A 60 -7.48 -15.39 3.08
N LEU A 61 -6.89 -14.25 3.44
CA LEU A 61 -5.77 -13.61 2.76
C LEU A 61 -4.56 -13.51 3.70
N PRO A 62 -3.33 -13.41 3.16
CA PRO A 62 -2.23 -12.83 3.92
C PRO A 62 -2.63 -11.45 4.46
N GLY A 63 -2.12 -11.07 5.62
CA GLY A 63 -2.24 -9.69 6.09
C GLY A 63 -1.79 -8.72 4.99
N LEU A 64 -2.60 -7.70 4.71
CA LEU A 64 -2.36 -6.76 3.61
C LEU A 64 -1.13 -5.89 3.90
N VAL A 65 -0.45 -5.47 2.85
CA VAL A 65 0.71 -4.57 2.90
C VAL A 65 0.39 -3.31 2.11
N GLU A 66 0.28 -2.19 2.79
CA GLU A 66 0.02 -0.88 2.18
C GLU A 66 1.31 -0.26 1.65
N GLY A 67 1.43 -0.15 0.32
CA GLY A 67 2.64 0.36 -0.33
C GLY A 67 2.78 1.89 -0.29
N HIS A 68 1.71 2.64 0.03
CA HIS A 68 1.68 4.09 -0.06
C HIS A 68 0.58 4.70 0.82
N THR A 69 0.98 5.33 1.91
CA THR A 69 0.07 6.03 2.84
C THR A 69 0.74 7.25 3.47
N HIS A 70 -0.03 8.06 4.22
CA HIS A 70 0.45 9.20 4.98
C HIS A 70 -0.04 9.10 6.43
N ILE A 71 0.88 8.77 7.36
CA ILE A 71 0.53 8.40 8.73
C ILE A 71 1.28 9.19 9.82
N PHE A 72 1.93 10.30 9.47
CA PHE A 72 2.56 11.18 10.46
C PHE A 72 1.53 12.07 11.15
N GLN A 73 0.63 11.43 11.90
CA GLN A 73 -0.46 12.10 12.63
C GLN A 73 0.08 13.17 13.59
N TYR A 74 -0.68 14.25 13.76
CA TYR A 74 -0.41 15.41 14.61
C TYR A 74 0.75 16.32 14.17
N VAL A 75 1.64 15.87 13.31
CA VAL A 75 2.74 16.70 12.78
C VAL A 75 2.44 17.16 11.37
N SER A 76 1.93 16.27 10.54
CA SER A 76 1.55 16.59 9.16
C SER A 76 0.04 16.82 9.05
N ALA A 77 -0.35 17.79 8.24
CA ALA A 77 -1.76 18.05 7.90
C ALA A 77 -2.44 16.86 7.17
N VAL A 78 -1.66 15.89 6.68
CA VAL A 78 -2.16 14.70 5.99
C VAL A 78 -2.03 13.41 6.79
N GLY A 79 -1.42 13.45 7.96
CA GLY A 79 -1.19 12.26 8.78
C GLY A 79 -2.49 11.62 9.27
N ALA A 80 -2.84 10.44 8.73
CA ALA A 80 -3.94 9.61 9.20
C ALA A 80 -3.53 8.84 10.48
N PRO A 81 -4.50 8.41 11.31
CA PRO A 81 -4.23 7.51 12.43
C PRO A 81 -3.87 6.11 11.89
N ALA A 82 -2.62 5.69 12.08
CA ALA A 82 -2.08 4.48 11.44
C ALA A 82 -2.84 3.20 11.83
N GLU A 83 -3.15 3.03 13.11
CA GLU A 83 -3.85 1.83 13.60
C GLU A 83 -5.28 1.75 13.06
N GLU A 84 -6.08 2.82 13.20
CA GLU A 84 -7.48 2.83 12.79
C GLU A 84 -7.68 2.81 11.28
N ALA A 85 -6.78 3.46 10.54
CA ALA A 85 -6.89 3.55 9.09
C ALA A 85 -6.34 2.30 8.38
N HIS A 86 -5.46 1.52 9.04
CA HIS A 86 -4.76 0.41 8.42
C HIS A 86 -4.89 -0.90 9.20
N LEU A 87 -4.32 -1.04 10.41
CA LEU A 87 -4.30 -2.33 11.12
C LEU A 87 -5.71 -2.85 11.38
N ARG A 88 -6.59 -1.97 11.87
CA ARG A 88 -8.00 -2.30 12.13
C ARG A 88 -8.85 -2.46 10.86
N ARG A 89 -8.21 -2.44 9.69
CA ARG A 89 -8.76 -2.65 8.34
C ARG A 89 -8.07 -3.77 7.57
N GLY A 90 -7.25 -4.59 8.25
CA GLY A 90 -6.61 -5.76 7.65
C GLY A 90 -5.21 -5.51 7.08
N VAL A 91 -4.65 -4.32 7.23
CA VAL A 91 -3.29 -4.01 6.81
C VAL A 91 -2.34 -4.23 7.98
N VAL A 92 -1.33 -5.07 7.82
CA VAL A 92 -0.38 -5.46 8.87
C VAL A 92 1.00 -4.77 8.73
N ALA A 93 1.28 -4.22 7.55
CA ALA A 93 2.48 -3.44 7.28
C ALA A 93 2.16 -2.28 6.34
N ALA A 94 2.81 -1.13 6.51
CA ALA A 94 2.56 0.06 5.69
C ALA A 94 3.82 0.87 5.42
N ALA A 95 3.90 1.48 4.23
CA ALA A 95 4.92 2.44 3.85
C ALA A 95 4.36 3.87 3.89
N ASP A 96 4.89 4.71 4.78
CA ASP A 96 4.64 6.15 4.71
C ASP A 96 5.37 6.75 3.52
N ALA A 97 4.64 7.41 2.64
CA ALA A 97 5.15 7.87 1.36
C ALA A 97 5.59 9.35 1.40
N GLY A 98 6.55 9.64 2.24
CA GLY A 98 7.21 10.95 2.28
C GLY A 98 6.50 11.98 3.12
N THR A 99 5.74 11.56 4.14
CA THR A 99 5.18 12.52 5.08
C THR A 99 6.28 13.14 5.96
N ALA A 100 7.32 12.36 6.32
CA ALA A 100 8.51 12.84 7.01
C ALA A 100 9.65 13.15 6.03
N GLY A 101 10.36 14.23 6.28
CA GLY A 101 11.67 14.56 5.71
C GLY A 101 12.77 14.41 6.77
N ALA A 102 14.04 14.63 6.39
CA ALA A 102 15.18 14.40 7.28
C ALA A 102 15.06 15.16 8.62
N SER A 103 14.64 16.42 8.60
CA SER A 103 14.50 17.24 9.81
C SER A 103 13.38 16.79 10.74
N THR A 104 12.40 16.04 10.24
CA THR A 104 11.22 15.60 11.01
C THR A 104 11.24 14.09 11.29
N PHE A 105 12.22 13.36 10.74
CA PHE A 105 12.26 11.90 10.79
C PHE A 105 12.38 11.34 12.21
N ALA A 106 13.19 11.96 13.05
CA ALA A 106 13.33 11.52 14.45
C ALA A 106 11.99 11.55 15.20
N ALA A 107 11.18 12.59 14.95
CA ALA A 107 9.81 12.67 15.50
C ALA A 107 8.89 11.62 14.89
N PHE A 108 8.97 11.37 13.58
CA PHE A 108 8.20 10.30 12.91
C PHE A 108 8.51 8.93 13.53
N ARG A 109 9.81 8.59 13.66
CA ARG A 109 10.22 7.34 14.29
C ARG A 109 9.67 7.22 15.72
N LYS A 110 9.83 8.28 16.53
CA LYS A 110 9.49 8.24 17.95
C LYS A 110 7.99 8.25 18.23
N LEU A 111 7.23 9.01 17.46
CA LEU A 111 5.80 9.24 17.72
C LEU A 111 4.89 8.30 16.93
N VAL A 112 5.36 7.76 15.80
CA VAL A 112 4.53 6.94 14.91
C VAL A 112 5.04 5.51 14.82
N VAL A 113 6.33 5.31 14.52
CA VAL A 113 6.84 3.96 14.24
C VAL A 113 6.98 3.12 15.52
N GLU A 114 7.68 3.64 16.53
CA GLU A 114 7.99 2.89 17.74
C GLU A 114 6.76 2.49 18.59
N PRO A 115 5.72 3.33 18.75
CA PRO A 115 4.57 2.98 19.58
C PRO A 115 3.51 2.16 18.83
N ASN A 116 3.62 2.00 17.51
CA ASN A 116 2.56 1.40 16.69
C ASN A 116 2.76 -0.12 16.54
N PRO A 117 1.72 -0.94 16.71
CA PRO A 117 1.80 -2.38 16.44
C PRO A 117 1.99 -2.68 14.95
N LEU A 118 1.52 -1.83 14.05
CA LEU A 118 1.70 -1.95 12.61
C LEU A 118 3.20 -1.87 12.25
N ARG A 119 3.67 -2.76 11.36
CA ARG A 119 5.03 -2.64 10.81
C ARG A 119 5.08 -1.46 9.85
N ILE A 120 5.76 -0.39 10.23
CA ILE A 120 5.85 0.85 9.45
C ILE A 120 7.26 0.99 8.87
N VAL A 121 7.33 1.26 7.57
CA VAL A 121 8.52 1.70 6.83
C VAL A 121 8.23 3.05 6.16
N ASN A 122 9.24 3.66 5.55
CA ASN A 122 9.11 5.03 5.02
C ASN A 122 9.88 5.20 3.71
N PHE A 123 9.27 5.92 2.77
CA PHE A 123 9.97 6.62 1.69
C PHE A 123 10.23 8.05 2.18
N LEU A 124 11.48 8.37 2.49
CA LEU A 124 11.85 9.67 3.04
C LEU A 124 11.61 10.78 2.02
N ASN A 125 10.89 11.82 2.38
CA ASN A 125 10.74 12.98 1.49
C ASN A 125 12.10 13.59 1.18
N VAL A 126 12.35 13.92 -0.09
CA VAL A 126 13.59 14.57 -0.50
C VAL A 126 13.72 15.99 0.03
N SER A 127 12.59 16.65 0.38
CA SER A 127 12.58 17.86 1.19
C SER A 127 12.83 17.51 2.65
N VAL A 128 13.77 18.18 3.31
CA VAL A 128 14.06 18.00 4.74
C VAL A 128 12.85 18.22 5.63
N LEU A 129 11.86 18.98 5.18
CA LEU A 129 10.64 19.28 5.94
C LEU A 129 9.61 18.14 5.89
N GLY A 130 9.53 17.41 4.76
CA GLY A 130 8.42 16.50 4.50
C GLY A 130 7.11 17.26 4.20
N LEU A 131 5.98 16.55 4.31
CA LEU A 131 4.63 17.09 4.07
C LEU A 131 4.03 17.69 5.34
N ILE A 132 4.65 18.74 5.90
CA ILE A 132 4.09 19.39 7.10
C ILE A 132 2.80 20.12 6.74
N ASP A 133 2.80 20.91 5.67
CA ASP A 133 1.64 21.67 5.21
C ASP A 133 1.67 21.85 3.69
N PHE A 134 0.65 21.36 3.00
CA PHE A 134 0.53 21.47 1.54
C PHE A 134 0.48 22.89 0.98
N ARG A 135 0.05 23.86 1.79
CA ARG A 135 -0.10 25.25 1.33
C ARG A 135 1.21 25.90 0.90
N PHE A 136 2.33 25.33 1.35
CA PHE A 136 3.64 25.94 1.13
C PHE A 136 4.48 25.23 0.06
N GLY A 137 4.04 24.10 -0.48
CA GLY A 137 4.78 23.31 -1.47
C GLY A 137 6.20 23.01 -1.00
N GLU A 138 6.48 21.78 -0.61
CA GLU A 138 7.69 21.39 0.13
C GLU A 138 9.00 21.59 -0.63
N LEU A 139 8.95 21.84 -1.95
CA LEU A 139 10.09 22.04 -2.84
C LEU A 139 10.05 23.35 -3.65
N LEU A 140 9.06 24.23 -3.41
CA LEU A 140 9.05 25.57 -4.03
C LEU A 140 10.31 26.38 -3.68
N ASN A 141 10.83 26.19 -2.46
CA ASN A 141 12.20 26.59 -2.14
C ASN A 141 13.12 25.39 -2.42
N PRO A 142 13.95 25.39 -3.48
CA PRO A 142 14.83 24.27 -3.82
C PRO A 142 15.91 23.98 -2.76
N ASP A 143 16.19 24.94 -1.86
CA ASP A 143 17.14 24.76 -0.75
C ASP A 143 16.61 23.81 0.34
N THR A 144 15.32 23.44 0.31
CA THR A 144 14.78 22.41 1.20
C THR A 144 15.18 20.99 0.79
N LEU A 145 15.69 20.78 -0.43
CA LEU A 145 16.30 19.53 -0.84
C LEU A 145 17.79 19.53 -0.45
N VAL A 146 18.09 18.86 0.66
CA VAL A 146 19.46 18.72 1.22
C VAL A 146 19.86 17.25 1.16
N PRO A 147 20.58 16.83 0.09
CA PRO A 147 20.90 15.39 -0.13
C PRO A 147 21.70 14.77 1.01
N GLU A 148 22.61 15.52 1.62
CA GLU A 148 23.48 15.05 2.69
C GLU A 148 22.66 14.64 3.93
N ASP A 149 21.66 15.41 4.29
CA ASP A 149 20.78 15.14 5.44
C ASP A 149 19.88 13.92 5.15
N ALA A 150 19.39 13.81 3.91
CA ALA A 150 18.57 12.68 3.49
C ALA A 150 19.38 11.37 3.46
N LEU A 151 20.63 11.40 2.96
CA LEU A 151 21.56 10.26 2.99
C LEU A 151 21.88 9.85 4.42
N ALA A 152 22.29 10.79 5.26
CA ALA A 152 22.62 10.52 6.67
C ALA A 152 21.42 9.92 7.42
N THR A 153 20.19 10.41 7.14
CA THR A 153 18.97 9.86 7.74
C THR A 153 18.71 8.43 7.27
N ALA A 154 18.86 8.15 5.98
CA ALA A 154 18.66 6.81 5.44
C ALA A 154 19.70 5.81 5.99
N GLU A 155 20.97 6.21 6.08
CA GLU A 155 22.05 5.40 6.65
C GLU A 155 21.87 5.12 8.15
N ALA A 156 21.35 6.09 8.90
CA ALA A 156 21.10 5.94 10.34
C ALA A 156 19.85 5.08 10.66
N HIS A 157 18.93 4.92 9.69
CA HIS A 157 17.64 4.25 9.91
C HIS A 157 17.30 3.22 8.79
N PRO A 158 18.21 2.25 8.47
CA PRO A 158 18.00 1.29 7.40
C PRO A 158 16.87 0.29 7.69
N ASP A 159 16.45 0.20 8.95
CA ASP A 159 15.31 -0.61 9.41
C ASP A 159 13.96 0.00 9.03
N ILE A 160 13.91 1.31 8.70
CA ILE A 160 12.67 2.04 8.39
C ILE A 160 12.71 2.64 6.98
N VAL A 161 13.79 3.33 6.61
CA VAL A 161 13.87 4.01 5.30
C VAL A 161 14.08 2.97 4.20
N ARG A 162 13.14 2.92 3.24
CA ARG A 162 13.12 1.98 2.11
C ARG A 162 13.24 2.66 0.75
N GLY A 163 13.26 3.98 0.72
CA GLY A 163 13.34 4.76 -0.49
C GLY A 163 13.23 6.25 -0.22
N PHE A 164 13.14 7.01 -1.29
CA PHE A 164 12.89 8.46 -1.23
C PHE A 164 11.59 8.80 -1.96
N LYS A 165 10.98 9.91 -1.58
CA LYS A 165 9.74 10.42 -2.20
C LYS A 165 9.94 11.83 -2.70
N ILE A 166 9.53 12.06 -3.96
CA ILE A 166 9.37 13.40 -4.53
C ILE A 166 7.95 13.59 -5.05
N ARG A 167 7.37 14.78 -4.89
CA ARG A 167 6.18 15.22 -5.61
C ARG A 167 6.61 16.16 -6.73
N LEU A 168 6.22 15.82 -7.97
CA LEU A 168 6.65 16.56 -9.16
C LEU A 168 5.53 17.46 -9.74
N SER A 169 4.49 17.74 -8.96
CA SER A 169 3.45 18.68 -9.37
C SER A 169 3.99 20.11 -9.47
N GLU A 170 3.50 20.88 -10.42
CA GLU A 170 3.96 22.25 -10.70
C GLU A 170 3.86 23.16 -9.47
N ASP A 171 2.78 23.02 -8.67
CA ASP A 171 2.56 23.74 -7.42
C ASP A 171 3.57 23.39 -6.30
N VAL A 172 4.37 22.35 -6.49
CA VAL A 172 5.37 21.87 -5.53
C VAL A 172 6.78 22.18 -5.95
N VAL A 173 7.12 22.01 -7.23
CA VAL A 173 8.50 22.15 -7.73
C VAL A 173 8.73 23.42 -8.55
N GLY A 174 7.66 24.07 -9.03
CA GLY A 174 7.73 25.26 -9.88
C GLY A 174 8.60 24.99 -11.12
N GLU A 175 9.34 26.02 -11.54
CA GLU A 175 10.25 25.97 -12.70
C GLU A 175 11.49 25.08 -12.45
N ASN A 176 11.75 24.67 -11.20
CA ASN A 176 12.95 23.91 -10.82
C ASN A 176 12.77 22.38 -10.98
N TRP A 177 11.67 21.91 -11.56
CA TRP A 177 11.29 20.51 -11.61
C TRP A 177 12.42 19.58 -12.09
N GLU A 178 13.11 19.94 -13.18
CA GLU A 178 14.16 19.10 -13.78
C GLU A 178 15.39 18.99 -12.86
N SER A 179 15.84 20.13 -12.31
CA SER A 179 16.96 20.16 -11.37
C SER A 179 16.66 19.36 -10.09
N LEU A 180 15.46 19.49 -9.56
CA LEU A 180 15.01 18.76 -8.37
C LEU A 180 14.89 17.27 -8.64
N LEU A 181 14.33 16.88 -9.81
CA LEU A 181 14.25 15.47 -10.21
C LEU A 181 15.64 14.85 -10.37
N LYS A 182 16.55 15.50 -11.08
CA LYS A 182 17.94 15.03 -11.25
C LYS A 182 18.66 14.85 -9.91
N LYS A 183 18.54 15.81 -9.00
CA LYS A 183 19.13 15.72 -7.65
C LYS A 183 18.51 14.54 -6.87
N SER A 184 17.20 14.33 -6.96
CA SER A 184 16.50 13.26 -6.26
C SER A 184 16.88 11.87 -6.81
N VAL A 185 17.02 11.75 -8.13
CA VAL A 185 17.52 10.50 -8.76
C VAL A 185 18.96 10.21 -8.33
N SER A 186 19.84 11.23 -8.34
CA SER A 186 21.23 11.09 -7.88
C SER A 186 21.32 10.70 -6.41
N LEU A 187 20.49 11.29 -5.54
CA LEU A 187 20.38 10.93 -4.13
C LEU A 187 19.99 9.46 -3.97
N ALA A 188 18.95 9.04 -4.67
CA ALA A 188 18.45 7.67 -4.61
C ALA A 188 19.48 6.65 -5.16
N GLU A 189 20.24 7.02 -6.18
CA GLU A 189 21.34 6.22 -6.72
C GLU A 189 22.47 6.06 -5.70
N GLN A 190 22.91 7.15 -5.05
CA GLN A 190 23.96 7.12 -4.03
C GLN A 190 23.57 6.23 -2.85
N ALA A 191 22.32 6.33 -2.40
CA ALA A 191 21.79 5.49 -1.33
C ALA A 191 21.50 4.04 -1.75
N ARG A 192 21.48 3.72 -3.06
CA ARG A 192 21.01 2.45 -3.63
C ARG A 192 19.60 2.09 -3.21
N LEU A 193 18.74 3.12 -3.13
CA LEU A 193 17.34 3.00 -2.78
C LEU A 193 16.45 3.46 -3.96
N PRO A 194 15.21 3.01 -4.04
CA PRO A 194 14.26 3.49 -5.05
C PRO A 194 13.81 4.93 -4.78
N LEU A 195 13.43 5.62 -5.84
CA LEU A 195 12.72 6.89 -5.79
C LEU A 195 11.24 6.67 -6.13
N MET A 196 10.33 7.06 -5.26
CA MET A 196 8.89 7.12 -5.54
C MET A 196 8.53 8.52 -5.99
N LEU A 197 7.98 8.65 -7.18
CA LEU A 197 7.65 9.90 -7.84
C LEU A 197 6.14 10.06 -7.94
N HIS A 198 5.58 11.13 -7.37
CA HIS A 198 4.19 11.53 -7.55
C HIS A 198 4.02 12.23 -8.89
N ILE A 199 3.13 11.72 -9.75
CA ILE A 199 2.70 12.37 -11.00
C ILE A 199 1.30 12.94 -10.87
N GLY A 200 0.91 13.69 -11.88
CA GLY A 200 -0.34 14.45 -11.94
C GLY A 200 -0.06 15.93 -11.71
N GLU A 201 -0.49 16.75 -12.67
CA GLU A 201 -0.20 18.19 -12.71
C GLU A 201 1.32 18.49 -12.82
N THR A 202 2.08 17.58 -13.44
CA THR A 202 3.47 17.86 -13.82
C THR A 202 3.53 18.89 -14.94
N SER A 203 4.53 19.76 -14.93
CA SER A 203 4.75 20.74 -16.01
C SER A 203 5.08 20.08 -17.35
N GLU A 204 5.70 18.89 -17.30
CA GLU A 204 6.15 18.17 -18.48
C GLU A 204 5.31 16.92 -18.76
N PRO A 205 5.21 16.49 -20.03
CA PRO A 205 4.59 15.23 -20.40
C PRO A 205 5.28 14.04 -19.72
N LEU A 206 4.48 13.02 -19.35
CA LEU A 206 4.98 11.84 -18.65
C LEU A 206 6.18 11.15 -19.35
N PRO A 207 6.23 10.99 -20.69
CA PRO A 207 7.39 10.41 -21.37
C PRO A 207 8.72 11.10 -21.02
N VAL A 208 8.72 12.43 -20.93
CA VAL A 208 9.92 13.21 -20.57
C VAL A 208 10.37 12.87 -19.14
N VAL A 209 9.43 12.76 -18.22
CA VAL A 209 9.71 12.42 -16.81
C VAL A 209 10.22 10.99 -16.67
N LEU A 210 9.65 10.04 -17.43
CA LEU A 210 10.04 8.62 -17.40
C LEU A 210 11.48 8.37 -17.85
N ASP A 211 12.05 9.23 -18.70
CA ASP A 211 13.43 9.10 -19.17
C ASP A 211 14.48 9.32 -18.06
N TYR A 212 14.11 9.96 -16.96
CA TYR A 212 14.98 10.14 -15.79
C TYR A 212 14.95 8.96 -14.83
N LEU A 213 13.92 8.09 -14.89
CA LEU A 213 13.70 7.06 -13.90
C LEU A 213 14.51 5.78 -14.17
N ARG A 214 14.99 5.17 -13.09
CA ARG A 214 15.84 3.98 -13.08
C ARG A 214 15.00 2.72 -12.84
N PRO A 215 15.51 1.52 -13.15
CA PRO A 215 14.92 0.27 -12.68
C PRO A 215 14.73 0.29 -11.16
N GLY A 216 13.52 -0.06 -10.71
CA GLY A 216 13.12 -0.03 -9.30
C GLY A 216 12.51 1.29 -8.82
N ASP A 217 12.65 2.39 -9.57
CA ASP A 217 11.92 3.63 -9.25
C ASP A 217 10.41 3.45 -9.50
N ILE A 218 9.58 4.23 -8.78
CA ILE A 218 8.13 4.01 -8.71
C ILE A 218 7.41 5.26 -9.18
N VAL A 219 6.48 5.12 -10.12
CA VAL A 219 5.53 6.17 -10.53
C VAL A 219 4.23 5.97 -9.76
N ALA A 220 3.96 6.84 -8.80
CA ALA A 220 2.72 6.83 -8.03
C ALA A 220 1.60 7.56 -8.77
N HIS A 221 0.36 7.11 -8.53
CA HIS A 221 -0.87 7.66 -9.12
C HIS A 221 -1.04 7.35 -10.61
N CYS A 222 -0.66 6.13 -11.04
CA CYS A 222 -0.73 5.77 -12.45
C CYS A 222 -2.13 5.91 -13.07
N TYR A 223 -3.19 5.81 -12.28
CA TYR A 223 -4.57 5.97 -12.76
C TYR A 223 -5.13 7.38 -12.56
N THR A 224 -4.25 8.39 -12.46
CA THR A 224 -4.71 9.78 -12.33
C THR A 224 -5.50 10.24 -13.55
N GLY A 225 -6.59 10.98 -13.31
CA GLY A 225 -7.35 11.68 -14.35
C GLY A 225 -6.80 13.07 -14.69
N LYS A 226 -5.70 13.46 -14.06
CA LYS A 226 -5.04 14.75 -14.28
C LYS A 226 -4.20 14.75 -15.56
N PRO A 227 -3.79 15.93 -16.08
CA PRO A 227 -2.92 16.02 -17.23
C PRO A 227 -1.63 15.21 -17.10
N HIS A 228 -1.07 14.80 -18.21
CA HIS A 228 0.20 14.04 -18.29
C HIS A 228 0.16 12.68 -17.59
N GLY A 229 -1.01 12.01 -17.58
CA GLY A 229 -1.18 10.64 -17.09
C GLY A 229 -0.64 9.59 -18.06
N ILE A 230 -0.95 8.31 -17.78
CA ILE A 230 -0.39 7.15 -18.52
C ILE A 230 -1.06 6.89 -19.88
N LEU A 231 -2.21 7.51 -20.18
CA LEU A 231 -2.96 7.26 -21.41
C LEU A 231 -2.65 8.29 -22.51
N ASP A 232 -2.63 7.80 -23.74
CA ASP A 232 -2.80 8.58 -24.97
C ASP A 232 -4.09 8.08 -25.65
N GLY A 233 -5.13 8.92 -25.64
CA GLY A 233 -6.48 8.51 -26.02
C GLY A 233 -6.98 7.37 -25.11
N ASP A 234 -7.29 6.22 -25.74
CA ASP A 234 -7.82 5.04 -25.03
C ASP A 234 -6.74 4.00 -24.68
N ARG A 235 -5.47 4.25 -25.02
CA ARG A 235 -4.37 3.31 -24.89
C ARG A 235 -3.30 3.80 -23.93
N VAL A 236 -2.64 2.84 -23.28
CA VAL A 236 -1.42 3.13 -22.50
C VAL A 236 -0.32 3.59 -23.46
N GLN A 237 0.33 4.70 -23.12
CA GLN A 237 1.41 5.28 -23.91
C GLN A 237 2.56 4.29 -24.12
N PRO A 238 3.15 4.20 -25.33
CA PRO A 238 4.32 3.35 -25.57
C PRO A 238 5.49 3.63 -24.61
N ALA A 239 5.67 4.90 -24.21
CA ALA A 239 6.71 5.28 -23.25
C ALA A 239 6.50 4.67 -21.86
N VAL A 240 5.24 4.49 -21.42
CA VAL A 240 4.89 3.84 -20.16
C VAL A 240 5.24 2.35 -20.22
N ALA A 241 4.89 1.67 -21.32
CA ALA A 241 5.26 0.26 -21.54
C ALA A 241 6.78 0.09 -21.55
N ALA A 242 7.49 0.93 -22.30
CA ALA A 242 8.96 0.91 -22.37
C ALA A 242 9.63 1.19 -21.02
N ALA A 243 9.09 2.11 -20.22
CA ALA A 243 9.58 2.38 -18.86
C ALA A 243 9.40 1.14 -17.96
N ARG A 244 8.25 0.47 -18.04
CA ARG A 244 7.99 -0.77 -17.30
C ARG A 244 8.95 -1.90 -17.72
N GLU A 245 9.21 -2.06 -19.01
CA GLU A 245 10.19 -3.03 -19.52
C GLU A 245 11.61 -2.74 -19.00
N ARG A 246 11.97 -1.48 -18.78
CA ARG A 246 13.23 -1.09 -18.13
C ARG A 246 13.25 -1.35 -16.62
N GLY A 247 12.11 -1.73 -16.02
CA GLY A 247 11.97 -2.02 -14.59
C GLY A 247 11.47 -0.86 -13.74
N VAL A 248 10.91 0.20 -14.32
CA VAL A 248 10.15 1.22 -13.59
C VAL A 248 8.82 0.62 -13.14
N LEU A 249 8.47 0.81 -11.88
CA LEU A 249 7.24 0.29 -11.28
C LEU A 249 6.14 1.36 -11.28
N PHE A 250 4.88 0.90 -11.30
CA PHE A 250 3.72 1.77 -11.27
C PHE A 250 2.83 1.43 -10.09
N ASP A 251 2.43 2.45 -9.34
CA ASP A 251 1.58 2.34 -8.17
C ASP A 251 0.23 3.02 -8.41
N SER A 252 -0.87 2.37 -8.03
CA SER A 252 -2.22 2.93 -8.17
C SER A 252 -2.43 4.17 -7.32
N ALA A 253 -2.00 4.13 -6.06
CA ALA A 253 -2.06 5.24 -5.10
C ALA A 253 -3.33 6.08 -5.27
N HIS A 254 -4.48 5.52 -4.89
CA HIS A 254 -5.81 6.13 -5.14
C HIS A 254 -5.87 7.62 -4.77
N GLY A 255 -5.47 7.94 -3.53
CA GLY A 255 -5.45 9.30 -3.00
C GLY A 255 -6.80 10.03 -3.05
N LYS A 256 -6.82 11.24 -2.52
CA LYS A 256 -8.03 12.06 -2.54
C LYS A 256 -8.41 12.52 -3.95
N SER A 257 -7.42 12.70 -4.84
CA SER A 257 -7.60 13.40 -6.13
C SER A 257 -6.97 12.69 -7.33
N ASN A 258 -6.56 11.42 -7.19
CA ASN A 258 -5.73 10.80 -8.24
C ASN A 258 -6.36 9.60 -8.95
N LEU A 259 -7.30 8.86 -8.34
CA LEU A 259 -7.96 7.76 -9.06
C LEU A 259 -9.08 8.30 -9.97
N SER A 260 -9.00 8.03 -11.27
CA SER A 260 -10.09 8.18 -12.23
C SER A 260 -10.59 6.81 -12.67
N PHE A 261 -11.87 6.54 -12.50
CA PHE A 261 -12.49 5.30 -12.98
C PHE A 261 -12.41 5.15 -14.50
N GLU A 262 -12.45 6.25 -15.22
CA GLU A 262 -12.32 6.26 -16.68
C GLU A 262 -10.91 5.80 -17.10
N VAL A 263 -9.87 6.40 -16.51
CA VAL A 263 -8.48 6.05 -16.79
C VAL A 263 -8.19 4.61 -16.37
N ALA A 264 -8.59 4.21 -15.17
CA ALA A 264 -8.36 2.85 -14.68
C ALA A 264 -9.04 1.81 -15.58
N ARG A 265 -10.30 2.02 -15.98
CA ARG A 265 -11.03 1.10 -16.86
C ARG A 265 -10.34 0.93 -18.22
N ARG A 266 -9.91 2.02 -18.85
CA ARG A 266 -9.20 1.99 -20.14
C ARG A 266 -7.86 1.28 -20.02
N ALA A 267 -7.08 1.62 -19.00
CA ALA A 267 -5.78 0.99 -18.77
C ALA A 267 -5.91 -0.52 -18.47
N ILE A 268 -6.87 -0.93 -17.63
CA ILE A 268 -7.15 -2.35 -17.35
C ILE A 268 -7.58 -3.08 -18.62
N ALA A 269 -8.45 -2.48 -19.44
CA ALA A 269 -8.89 -3.06 -20.71
C ALA A 269 -7.73 -3.19 -21.71
N ASP A 270 -6.72 -2.32 -21.65
CA ASP A 270 -5.49 -2.38 -22.44
C ASP A 270 -4.43 -3.32 -21.84
N GLY A 271 -4.76 -4.04 -20.77
CA GLY A 271 -3.88 -5.02 -20.10
C GLY A 271 -2.91 -4.41 -19.09
N PHE A 272 -3.05 -3.13 -18.74
CA PHE A 272 -2.18 -2.46 -17.78
C PHE A 272 -2.79 -2.49 -16.38
N LEU A 273 -2.19 -3.29 -15.49
CA LEU A 273 -2.42 -3.24 -14.06
C LEU A 273 -1.20 -2.59 -13.37
N PRO A 274 -1.37 -1.86 -12.27
CA PRO A 274 -0.24 -1.30 -11.52
C PRO A 274 0.62 -2.43 -10.95
N ASP A 275 1.89 -2.19 -10.68
CA ASP A 275 2.76 -3.18 -10.02
C ASP A 275 2.43 -3.27 -8.53
N ILE A 276 2.05 -2.15 -7.92
CA ILE A 276 1.60 -2.00 -6.54
C ILE A 276 0.17 -1.45 -6.54
N LEU A 277 -0.71 -2.07 -5.77
CA LEU A 277 -2.03 -1.54 -5.47
C LEU A 277 -1.98 -0.96 -4.06
N SER A 278 -2.03 0.35 -3.98
CA SER A 278 -2.00 1.10 -2.73
C SER A 278 -3.15 2.10 -2.64
N SER A 279 -3.40 2.59 -1.45
CA SER A 279 -4.54 3.46 -1.19
C SER A 279 -4.20 4.95 -1.21
N ASP A 280 -2.98 5.34 -0.89
CA ASP A 280 -2.62 6.73 -0.56
C ASP A 280 -3.58 7.32 0.50
N THR A 281 -3.84 6.49 1.53
CA THR A 281 -4.70 6.91 2.65
C THR A 281 -4.04 8.03 3.44
N SER A 282 -4.85 9.03 3.79
CA SER A 282 -4.41 10.22 4.52
C SER A 282 -5.53 10.75 5.40
N ALA A 283 -5.25 11.68 6.29
CA ALA A 283 -6.26 12.36 7.11
C ALA A 283 -7.40 13.00 6.27
N ARG A 284 -7.15 13.27 4.97
CA ARG A 284 -8.08 13.93 4.07
C ARG A 284 -9.03 12.98 3.33
N ASN A 285 -8.80 11.66 3.40
CA ASN A 285 -9.51 10.71 2.53
C ASN A 285 -9.85 9.34 3.17
N TRP A 286 -9.34 9.01 4.37
CA TRP A 286 -9.62 7.74 5.03
C TRP A 286 -11.09 7.57 5.50
N ARG A 287 -11.87 8.66 5.43
CA ARG A 287 -13.33 8.67 5.62
C ARG A 287 -14.09 8.89 4.32
N GLY A 288 -13.40 8.81 3.20
CA GLY A 288 -13.88 8.99 1.83
C GLY A 288 -13.07 10.05 1.07
N PRO A 289 -12.86 9.86 -0.21
CA PRO A 289 -13.36 8.79 -1.09
C PRO A 289 -12.54 7.48 -1.06
N VAL A 290 -11.37 7.45 -0.41
CA VAL A 290 -10.46 6.27 -0.40
C VAL A 290 -10.99 5.19 0.54
N PHE A 291 -11.26 5.55 1.78
CA PHE A 291 -11.63 4.74 2.93
C PHE A 291 -10.49 3.86 3.42
N ASP A 292 -10.11 2.80 2.69
CA ASP A 292 -9.09 1.83 3.04
C ASP A 292 -8.54 1.09 1.80
N LEU A 293 -7.54 0.25 2.00
CA LEU A 293 -6.93 -0.54 0.93
C LEU A 293 -7.91 -1.57 0.34
N LEU A 294 -8.76 -2.22 1.16
CA LEU A 294 -9.77 -3.17 0.68
C LEU A 294 -10.80 -2.50 -0.23
N THR A 295 -11.20 -1.27 0.09
CA THR A 295 -12.07 -0.46 -0.79
C THR A 295 -11.38 -0.13 -2.11
N SER A 296 -10.07 0.17 -2.08
CA SER A 296 -9.29 0.41 -3.31
C SER A 296 -9.20 -0.85 -4.17
N ILE A 297 -9.00 -2.04 -3.56
CA ILE A 297 -9.07 -3.34 -4.23
C ILE A 297 -10.45 -3.53 -4.88
N SER A 298 -11.52 -3.34 -4.11
CA SER A 298 -12.90 -3.52 -4.57
C SER A 298 -13.25 -2.67 -5.79
N LYS A 299 -12.77 -1.42 -5.81
CA LYS A 299 -12.93 -0.51 -6.96
C LYS A 299 -12.26 -1.06 -8.21
N LEU A 300 -11.00 -1.53 -8.11
CA LEU A 300 -10.29 -2.05 -9.27
C LEU A 300 -10.91 -3.36 -9.77
N VAL A 301 -11.38 -4.23 -8.86
CA VAL A 301 -12.13 -5.44 -9.23
C VAL A 301 -13.41 -5.08 -9.98
N ALA A 302 -14.17 -4.11 -9.49
CA ALA A 302 -15.38 -3.62 -10.16
C ALA A 302 -15.12 -2.97 -11.54
N LEU A 303 -13.88 -2.52 -11.78
CA LEU A 303 -13.43 -2.00 -13.07
C LEU A 303 -12.87 -3.07 -14.02
N GLY A 304 -12.85 -4.35 -13.58
CA GLY A 304 -12.46 -5.50 -14.40
C GLY A 304 -11.09 -6.10 -14.08
N ALA A 305 -10.40 -5.64 -13.03
CA ALA A 305 -9.15 -6.26 -12.60
C ALA A 305 -9.43 -7.62 -11.91
N PRO A 306 -8.65 -8.68 -12.18
CA PRO A 306 -8.81 -9.96 -11.49
C PRO A 306 -8.51 -9.83 -9.99
N LEU A 307 -9.35 -10.41 -9.13
CA LEU A 307 -9.21 -10.32 -7.67
C LEU A 307 -7.84 -10.81 -7.20
N GLU A 308 -7.40 -11.99 -7.65
CA GLU A 308 -6.09 -12.56 -7.25
C GLU A 308 -4.92 -11.63 -7.59
N GLU A 309 -4.99 -10.96 -8.75
CA GLU A 309 -4.00 -9.98 -9.15
C GLU A 309 -4.03 -8.72 -8.28
N CYS A 310 -5.21 -8.28 -7.86
CA CYS A 310 -5.33 -7.18 -6.90
C CYS A 310 -4.76 -7.58 -5.54
N ILE A 311 -5.06 -8.79 -5.04
CA ILE A 311 -4.51 -9.31 -3.79
C ILE A 311 -2.98 -9.42 -3.86
N ARG A 312 -2.42 -9.97 -4.95
CA ARG A 312 -0.96 -10.05 -5.13
C ARG A 312 -0.29 -8.67 -5.04
N ARG A 313 -0.94 -7.64 -5.61
CA ARG A 313 -0.45 -6.25 -5.62
C ARG A 313 -0.66 -5.49 -4.31
N ALA A 314 -1.43 -6.06 -3.39
CA ALA A 314 -1.67 -5.53 -2.05
C ALA A 314 -1.06 -6.41 -0.94
N THR A 315 -0.29 -7.45 -1.29
CA THR A 315 0.37 -8.39 -0.37
C THR A 315 1.82 -8.64 -0.79
N VAL A 316 2.03 -9.56 -1.74
CA VAL A 316 3.36 -10.01 -2.19
C VAL A 316 4.19 -8.87 -2.78
N ALA A 317 3.62 -8.13 -3.73
CA ALA A 317 4.37 -7.12 -4.47
C ALA A 317 4.87 -5.97 -3.58
N PRO A 318 4.05 -5.33 -2.73
CA PRO A 318 4.56 -4.31 -1.82
C PRO A 318 5.48 -4.89 -0.74
N ALA A 319 5.27 -6.13 -0.25
CA ALA A 319 6.20 -6.76 0.68
C ALA A 319 7.61 -6.90 0.07
N GLN A 320 7.70 -7.36 -1.17
CA GLN A 320 8.96 -7.47 -1.91
C GLN A 320 9.61 -6.10 -2.15
N LEU A 321 8.85 -5.12 -2.64
CA LEU A 321 9.33 -3.76 -2.87
C LEU A 321 9.95 -3.15 -1.61
N LEU A 322 9.31 -3.37 -0.46
CA LEU A 322 9.70 -2.80 0.82
C LEU A 322 10.74 -3.65 1.58
N GLY A 323 11.14 -4.82 1.04
CA GLY A 323 12.05 -5.77 1.69
C GLY A 323 11.44 -6.45 2.92
N LEU A 324 10.12 -6.40 3.07
CA LEU A 324 9.37 -7.00 4.18
C LEU A 324 9.04 -8.48 3.94
N ASP A 325 9.20 -8.97 2.72
CA ASP A 325 9.07 -10.38 2.38
C ASP A 325 10.09 -11.24 3.12
N SER A 326 11.29 -10.73 3.36
CA SER A 326 12.31 -11.36 4.19
C SER A 326 11.93 -11.43 5.69
N GLU A 327 11.03 -10.56 6.14
CA GLU A 327 10.45 -10.55 7.48
C GLU A 327 9.17 -11.43 7.55
N GLY A 328 8.75 -12.06 6.43
CA GLY A 328 7.61 -12.98 6.34
C GLY A 328 6.26 -12.32 6.03
N TYR A 329 6.23 -11.03 5.66
CA TYR A 329 5.01 -10.34 5.25
C TYR A 329 4.56 -10.73 3.83
N GLY A 330 3.26 -10.57 3.55
CA GLY A 330 2.66 -10.75 2.22
C GLY A 330 2.42 -12.18 1.79
N ARG A 331 2.50 -13.17 2.72
CA ARG A 331 2.28 -14.60 2.45
C ARG A 331 1.65 -15.34 3.63
N LEU A 332 1.04 -16.49 3.34
CA LEU A 332 0.63 -17.49 4.33
C LEU A 332 1.58 -18.69 4.23
N GLU A 333 2.46 -18.87 5.21
CA GLU A 333 3.46 -19.94 5.21
C GLU A 333 3.47 -20.67 6.56
N VAL A 334 3.50 -22.00 6.53
CA VAL A 334 3.61 -22.81 7.77
C VAL A 334 4.95 -22.51 8.46
N GLY A 335 4.89 -22.14 9.74
CA GLY A 335 6.02 -21.62 10.52
C GLY A 335 6.24 -20.12 10.34
N GLY A 336 5.57 -19.49 9.39
CA GLY A 336 5.60 -18.04 9.17
C GLY A 336 4.73 -17.26 10.15
N ARG A 337 4.67 -15.95 9.98
CA ARG A 337 3.88 -15.02 10.81
C ARG A 337 2.39 -15.34 10.70
N ALA A 338 1.68 -15.30 11.80
CA ALA A 338 0.22 -15.41 11.82
C ALA A 338 -0.42 -14.01 11.61
N ASP A 339 -0.12 -13.40 10.45
CA ASP A 339 -0.71 -12.17 9.96
C ASP A 339 -1.73 -12.53 8.87
N VAL A 340 -3.02 -12.48 9.21
CA VAL A 340 -4.12 -12.99 8.36
C VAL A 340 -5.24 -11.95 8.31
N THR A 341 -5.78 -11.72 7.12
CA THR A 341 -6.97 -10.90 6.92
C THR A 341 -8.06 -11.75 6.27
N VAL A 342 -9.17 -11.92 6.98
CA VAL A 342 -10.37 -12.58 6.46
C VAL A 342 -11.34 -11.51 5.98
N VAL A 343 -11.82 -11.65 4.76
CA VAL A 343 -12.76 -10.70 4.14
C VAL A 343 -14.02 -11.38 3.64
N THR A 344 -15.11 -10.63 3.65
CA THR A 344 -16.38 -10.98 2.96
C THR A 344 -16.73 -9.89 1.96
N GLU A 345 -17.49 -10.25 0.95
CA GLU A 345 -18.15 -9.27 0.09
C GLU A 345 -19.41 -8.75 0.77
N THR A 346 -19.57 -7.43 0.77
CA THR A 346 -20.82 -6.79 1.22
C THR A 346 -21.90 -6.91 0.15
N GLU A 347 -23.12 -6.47 0.44
CA GLU A 347 -24.07 -6.07 -0.59
C GLU A 347 -23.46 -4.92 -1.42
N GLU A 348 -24.07 -4.66 -2.58
CA GLU A 348 -23.64 -3.56 -3.45
C GLU A 348 -23.72 -2.21 -2.73
N VAL A 349 -22.64 -1.46 -2.80
CA VAL A 349 -22.52 -0.11 -2.24
C VAL A 349 -22.05 0.88 -3.31
N THR A 350 -22.34 2.15 -3.10
CA THR A 350 -21.84 3.21 -3.98
C THR A 350 -20.40 3.56 -3.62
N LEU A 351 -19.48 3.40 -4.58
CA LEU A 351 -18.06 3.67 -4.44
C LEU A 351 -17.67 4.85 -5.33
N PRO A 352 -17.11 5.94 -4.78
CA PRO A 352 -16.67 7.10 -5.55
C PRO A 352 -15.23 6.96 -6.05
N ASP A 353 -14.92 7.61 -7.19
CA ASP A 353 -13.54 7.95 -7.56
C ASP A 353 -13.10 9.30 -6.97
N ALA A 354 -11.93 9.77 -7.36
CA ALA A 354 -11.38 11.04 -6.87
C ALA A 354 -12.10 12.28 -7.46
N ALA A 355 -12.80 12.14 -8.58
CA ALA A 355 -13.55 13.21 -9.24
C ALA A 355 -15.05 13.24 -8.83
N GLY A 356 -15.48 12.25 -8.03
CA GLY A 356 -16.86 12.11 -7.59
C GLY A 356 -17.73 11.28 -8.54
N ASN A 357 -17.16 10.65 -9.59
CA ASN A 357 -17.88 9.63 -10.34
C ASN A 357 -18.05 8.39 -9.47
N THR A 358 -19.13 7.66 -9.66
CA THR A 358 -19.47 6.51 -8.81
C THR A 358 -19.65 5.23 -9.62
N ILE A 359 -19.35 4.10 -8.98
CA ILE A 359 -19.72 2.76 -9.40
C ILE A 359 -20.52 2.11 -8.28
N VAL A 360 -21.41 1.17 -8.63
CA VAL A 360 -22.14 0.35 -7.68
C VAL A 360 -21.57 -1.07 -7.76
N ALA A 361 -21.03 -1.57 -6.66
CA ALA A 361 -20.37 -2.87 -6.60
C ALA A 361 -20.30 -3.39 -5.17
N PRO A 362 -20.15 -4.71 -4.95
CA PRO A 362 -19.75 -5.25 -3.67
C PRO A 362 -18.41 -4.69 -3.22
N ARG A 363 -18.24 -4.56 -1.91
CA ARG A 363 -16.99 -4.16 -1.28
C ARG A 363 -16.44 -5.30 -0.43
N LEU A 364 -15.14 -5.49 -0.45
CA LEU A 364 -14.46 -6.36 0.50
C LEU A 364 -14.43 -5.69 1.87
N GLU A 365 -14.89 -6.41 2.90
CA GLU A 365 -14.88 -5.94 4.28
C GLU A 365 -14.17 -6.94 5.19
N PRO A 366 -13.25 -6.49 6.07
CA PRO A 366 -12.58 -7.40 6.99
C PRO A 366 -13.56 -7.90 8.05
N THR A 367 -13.54 -9.20 8.31
CA THR A 367 -14.36 -9.86 9.35
C THR A 367 -13.52 -10.44 10.47
N VAL A 368 -12.27 -10.85 10.17
CA VAL A 368 -11.26 -11.25 11.14
C VAL A 368 -9.92 -10.67 10.68
N VAL A 369 -9.18 -10.09 11.61
CA VAL A 369 -7.79 -9.68 11.37
C VAL A 369 -6.95 -10.28 12.47
N LEU A 370 -5.90 -11.03 12.08
CA LEU A 370 -4.87 -11.53 13.00
C LEU A 370 -3.58 -10.78 12.71
N HIS A 371 -2.96 -10.27 13.74
CA HIS A 371 -1.62 -9.67 13.69
C HIS A 371 -0.72 -10.33 14.73
N GLY A 372 0.31 -11.05 14.27
CA GLY A 372 1.12 -11.89 15.15
C GLY A 372 0.28 -12.89 15.95
N GLY A 373 -0.75 -13.49 15.34
CA GLY A 373 -1.65 -14.46 15.96
C GLY A 373 -2.73 -13.87 16.89
N ALA A 374 -2.61 -12.60 17.27
CA ALA A 374 -3.62 -11.93 18.09
C ALA A 374 -4.73 -11.32 17.22
N GLU A 375 -5.98 -11.43 17.67
CA GLU A 375 -7.10 -10.76 16.99
C GLU A 375 -7.03 -9.26 17.20
N VAL A 376 -7.28 -8.53 16.11
CA VAL A 376 -7.34 -7.06 16.09
C VAL A 376 -8.81 -6.65 16.07
N ASP A 377 -9.17 -5.68 16.91
CA ASP A 377 -10.50 -5.05 16.86
C ASP A 377 -10.71 -4.33 15.54
N ILE A 378 -11.70 -4.76 14.76
CA ILE A 378 -12.03 -4.19 13.46
C ILE A 378 -12.80 -2.88 13.62
N VAL A 379 -12.49 -1.89 12.80
CA VAL A 379 -13.31 -0.67 12.66
C VAL A 379 -14.31 -0.89 11.54
N PRO A 380 -15.62 -0.89 11.81
CA PRO A 380 -16.63 -1.03 10.76
C PRO A 380 -16.51 0.10 9.73
N TRP A 381 -16.75 -0.25 8.47
CA TRP A 381 -16.87 0.73 7.41
C TRP A 381 -18.11 1.62 7.69
N ARG A 382 -17.90 2.91 7.60
CA ARG A 382 -19.02 3.88 7.67
C ARG A 382 -19.12 4.50 6.29
N GLY A 383 -20.09 4.03 5.51
CA GLY A 383 -20.37 4.54 4.17
C GLY A 383 -20.54 6.07 4.09
N LEU A 384 -20.65 6.58 2.86
CA LEU A 384 -20.94 7.99 2.58
C LEU A 384 -22.28 8.44 3.16
#